data_25582363245386649e538da3a2b9643e
#
_entry.id   25582363245386649e538da3a2b9643e
#
_cell.length_a   1.000
_cell.length_b   1.000
_cell.length_c   1.000
_cell.angle_alpha   90.00
_cell.angle_beta   90.00
_cell.angle_gamma   90.00
#
_symmetry.space_group_name_H-M   'P 1'
#
loop_
_entity.id
_entity.type
_entity.pdbx_description
1 polymer ?
#
loop_
_entity_poly.entity_id
_entity_poly.type
_entity_poly.pdbx_seq_one_letter_code
_entity_poly.pdbx_strand_id
1 'polypeptide(L)'
;MDNLGAQMHGLCRELFPICRSITGDGFRKSLAILSRDLPNLKTIEVPTGTKCFDWEVPKEWNIKAAYIIDPNGEKICDFSVSNLHVVGYSIPIRKTISLEELQKNLHSLPDQPDAIPYITSYYKERWGFCIAENQRKQLKPGKYKVFIDSELKHGSLTYG
;
A
#
# COMPACT_ATOMS: atom_id res chain seq x y z
N MET A 1 -18.25 32.07 -10.00
CA MET A 1 -17.19 31.76 -9.00
C MET A 1 -17.03 30.26 -8.97
N ASP A 2 -15.93 29.79 -9.50
CA ASP A 2 -15.62 28.36 -9.42
C ASP A 2 -15.53 27.96 -7.96
N ASN A 3 -16.28 26.94 -7.58
CA ASN A 3 -16.31 26.47 -6.21
C ASN A 3 -14.98 25.78 -5.89
N LEU A 4 -14.02 26.52 -5.33
CA LEU A 4 -12.68 26.03 -4.96
C LEU A 4 -12.78 24.73 -4.12
N GLY A 5 -13.76 24.63 -3.21
CA GLY A 5 -13.97 23.42 -2.42
C GLY A 5 -14.33 22.21 -3.27
N ALA A 6 -15.13 22.37 -4.35
CA ALA A 6 -15.44 21.29 -5.25
C ALA A 6 -14.20 20.85 -6.08
N GLN A 7 -13.35 21.80 -6.49
CA GLN A 7 -12.09 21.50 -7.20
C GLN A 7 -11.13 20.72 -6.28
N MET A 8 -10.94 21.19 -5.04
CA MET A 8 -10.11 20.48 -4.05
C MET A 8 -10.62 19.06 -3.77
N HIS A 9 -11.93 18.90 -3.56
CA HIS A 9 -12.53 17.59 -3.36
C HIS A 9 -12.40 16.69 -4.60
N GLY A 10 -12.52 17.25 -5.80
CA GLY A 10 -12.30 16.54 -7.07
C GLY A 10 -10.87 16.00 -7.16
N LEU A 11 -9.87 16.82 -6.84
CA LEU A 11 -8.46 16.41 -6.80
C LEU A 11 -8.21 15.32 -5.75
N CYS A 12 -8.76 15.45 -4.54
CA CYS A 12 -8.67 14.41 -3.52
C CYS A 12 -9.25 13.07 -4.00
N ARG A 13 -10.41 13.10 -4.67
CA ARG A 13 -11.06 11.90 -5.23
C ARG A 13 -10.21 11.23 -6.31
N GLU A 14 -9.52 12.00 -7.15
CA GLU A 14 -8.63 11.48 -8.19
C GLU A 14 -7.37 10.83 -7.59
N LEU A 15 -6.81 11.46 -6.56
CA LEU A 15 -5.59 10.98 -5.90
C LEU A 15 -5.83 9.80 -4.94
N PHE A 16 -7.02 9.71 -4.34
CA PHE A 16 -7.33 8.75 -3.27
C PHE A 16 -7.06 7.28 -3.64
N PRO A 17 -7.47 6.76 -4.82
CA PRO A 17 -7.29 5.36 -5.17
C PRO A 17 -5.84 5.00 -5.53
N ILE A 18 -4.95 5.98 -5.69
CA ILE A 18 -3.57 5.73 -6.09
C ILE A 18 -2.77 5.26 -4.87
N CYS A 19 -2.19 4.05 -4.97
CA CYS A 19 -1.25 3.57 -3.95
C CYS A 19 0.04 4.39 -4.03
N ARG A 20 0.23 5.28 -3.05
CA ARG A 20 1.41 6.15 -2.95
C ARG A 20 2.27 5.71 -1.78
N SER A 21 3.40 5.12 -2.08
CA SER A 21 4.50 5.02 -1.13
C SER A 21 5.54 6.12 -1.40
N ILE A 22 6.62 6.17 -0.65
CA ILE A 22 7.68 7.17 -0.88
C ILE A 22 8.45 6.93 -2.19
N THR A 23 8.28 5.76 -2.80
CA THR A 23 8.87 5.41 -4.11
C THR A 23 7.79 4.79 -5.01
N GLY A 24 8.10 4.63 -6.28
CA GLY A 24 7.28 3.88 -7.22
C GLY A 24 6.33 4.71 -8.08
N ASP A 25 5.67 4.02 -9.00
CA ASP A 25 4.86 4.63 -10.06
C ASP A 25 3.64 5.40 -9.53
N GLY A 26 3.06 4.96 -8.41
CA GLY A 26 1.92 5.66 -7.81
C GLY A 26 2.26 7.07 -7.35
N PHE A 27 3.47 7.27 -6.82
CA PHE A 27 3.92 8.60 -6.42
C PHE A 27 4.18 9.48 -7.65
N ARG A 28 4.89 8.98 -8.66
CA ARG A 28 5.12 9.69 -9.93
C ARG A 28 3.81 10.07 -10.62
N LYS A 29 2.84 9.16 -10.68
CA LYS A 29 1.49 9.45 -11.19
C LYS A 29 0.80 10.57 -10.42
N SER A 30 0.95 10.60 -9.10
CA SER A 30 0.36 11.66 -8.27
C SER A 30 1.00 13.02 -8.52
N LEU A 31 2.34 13.08 -8.68
CA LEU A 31 3.03 14.31 -9.06
C LEU A 31 2.60 14.80 -10.46
N ALA A 32 2.42 13.89 -11.42
CA ALA A 32 1.92 14.23 -12.75
C ALA A 32 0.49 14.80 -12.72
N ILE A 33 -0.37 14.31 -11.83
CA ILE A 33 -1.71 14.87 -11.61
C ILE A 33 -1.59 16.28 -11.03
N LEU A 34 -0.78 16.47 -10.00
CA LEU A 34 -0.58 17.78 -9.35
C LEU A 34 0.04 18.82 -10.28
N SER A 35 0.93 18.41 -11.19
CA SER A 35 1.58 19.33 -12.14
C SER A 35 0.62 19.99 -13.13
N ARG A 36 -0.60 19.50 -13.29
CA ARG A 36 -1.64 20.15 -14.12
C ARG A 36 -2.05 21.51 -13.56
N ASP A 37 -2.10 21.60 -12.22
CA ASP A 37 -2.51 22.81 -11.51
C ASP A 37 -1.31 23.59 -10.95
N LEU A 38 -0.12 22.99 -10.96
CA LEU A 38 1.13 23.54 -10.46
C LEU A 38 2.20 23.56 -11.58
N PRO A 39 2.13 24.50 -12.54
CA PRO A 39 3.00 24.47 -13.73
C PRO A 39 4.50 24.63 -13.42
N ASN A 40 4.86 25.11 -12.24
CA ASN A 40 6.24 25.24 -11.79
C ASN A 40 6.74 24.06 -10.95
N LEU A 41 5.91 23.02 -10.76
CA LEU A 41 6.31 21.83 -10.04
C LEU A 41 7.43 21.10 -10.79
N LYS A 42 8.59 20.99 -10.15
CA LYS A 42 9.74 20.26 -10.67
C LYS A 42 9.83 18.93 -9.95
N THR A 43 9.98 17.86 -10.70
CA THR A 43 10.24 16.53 -10.13
C THR A 43 11.74 16.25 -10.09
N ILE A 44 12.20 15.72 -8.98
CA ILE A 44 13.60 15.34 -8.75
C ILE A 44 13.61 13.87 -8.36
N GLU A 45 14.59 13.14 -8.87
CA GLU A 45 14.77 11.71 -8.56
C GLU A 45 16.09 11.49 -7.84
N VAL A 46 16.03 10.70 -6.77
CA VAL A 46 17.20 10.31 -5.98
C VAL A 46 17.35 8.78 -6.02
N PRO A 47 18.48 8.27 -6.55
CA PRO A 47 18.66 6.83 -6.72
C PRO A 47 18.58 6.05 -5.39
N THR A 48 18.06 4.81 -5.46
CA THR A 48 18.15 3.83 -4.36
C THR A 48 19.60 3.69 -3.89
N GLY A 49 19.79 3.65 -2.57
CA GLY A 49 21.10 3.54 -1.94
C GLY A 49 21.79 4.88 -1.68
N THR A 50 21.21 6.01 -2.14
CA THR A 50 21.74 7.33 -1.81
C THR A 50 21.59 7.58 -0.31
N LYS A 51 22.69 7.91 0.35
CA LYS A 51 22.70 8.24 1.78
C LYS A 51 22.30 9.70 2.01
N CYS A 52 21.45 9.90 3.00
CA CYS A 52 21.02 11.22 3.47
C CYS A 52 21.05 11.20 5.01
N PHE A 53 22.11 11.73 5.62
CA PHE A 53 22.39 11.65 7.05
C PHE A 53 22.44 10.19 7.54
N ASP A 54 21.55 9.82 8.45
CA ASP A 54 21.36 8.46 9.01
C ASP A 54 20.37 7.60 8.22
N TRP A 55 19.85 8.14 7.11
CA TRP A 55 18.87 7.48 6.25
C TRP A 55 19.47 7.09 4.88
N GLU A 56 18.90 6.06 4.28
CA GLU A 56 19.26 5.62 2.92
C GLU A 56 17.99 5.46 2.08
N VAL A 57 18.02 5.92 0.84
CA VAL A 57 16.89 5.78 -0.10
C VAL A 57 16.60 4.30 -0.35
N PRO A 58 15.39 3.80 0.00
CA PRO A 58 15.06 2.39 -0.14
C PRO A 58 14.89 1.98 -1.61
N LYS A 59 14.79 0.68 -1.85
CA LYS A 59 14.39 0.14 -3.15
C LYS A 59 13.04 0.69 -3.57
N GLU A 60 12.83 0.84 -4.85
CA GLU A 60 11.54 1.21 -5.42
C GLU A 60 10.56 0.04 -5.30
N TRP A 61 9.36 0.33 -4.81
CA TRP A 61 8.30 -0.64 -4.64
C TRP A 61 7.09 -0.32 -5.51
N ASN A 62 6.65 -1.33 -6.28
CA ASN A 62 5.41 -1.28 -7.04
C ASN A 62 4.56 -2.51 -6.74
N ILE A 63 3.24 -2.36 -6.78
CA ILE A 63 2.29 -3.44 -6.54
C ILE A 63 1.21 -3.42 -7.62
N LYS A 64 0.86 -4.62 -8.13
CA LYS A 64 -0.17 -4.80 -9.14
C LYS A 64 -1.47 -5.34 -8.55
N ALA A 65 -1.36 -6.31 -7.63
CA ALA A 65 -2.52 -6.92 -7.01
C ALA A 65 -2.15 -7.58 -5.68
N ALA A 66 -3.08 -7.61 -4.74
CA ALA A 66 -2.96 -8.42 -3.54
C ALA A 66 -4.33 -8.75 -2.96
N TYR A 67 -4.50 -9.96 -2.43
CA TYR A 67 -5.71 -10.40 -1.78
C TYR A 67 -5.47 -11.69 -0.99
N ILE A 68 -6.44 -12.02 -0.16
CA ILE A 68 -6.54 -13.30 0.54
C ILE A 68 -7.83 -14.00 0.07
N ILE A 69 -7.76 -15.31 -0.23
CA ILE A 69 -8.96 -16.15 -0.40
C ILE A 69 -9.14 -16.94 0.88
N ASP A 70 -10.29 -16.81 1.50
CA ASP A 70 -10.67 -17.48 2.72
C ASP A 70 -11.03 -18.97 2.49
N PRO A 71 -11.30 -19.77 3.54
CA PRO A 71 -11.70 -21.19 3.39
C PRO A 71 -13.00 -21.41 2.62
N ASN A 72 -13.87 -20.42 2.53
CA ASN A 72 -15.14 -20.49 1.77
C ASN A 72 -14.97 -20.11 0.29
N GLY A 73 -13.77 -19.65 -0.11
CA GLY A 73 -13.48 -19.16 -1.45
C GLY A 73 -13.78 -17.66 -1.64
N GLU A 74 -14.09 -16.93 -0.58
CA GLU A 74 -14.34 -15.50 -0.62
C GLU A 74 -13.02 -14.70 -0.62
N LYS A 75 -13.00 -13.61 -1.40
CA LYS A 75 -11.87 -12.71 -1.44
C LYS A 75 -12.00 -11.67 -0.34
N ILE A 76 -10.99 -11.61 0.54
CA ILE A 76 -10.86 -10.63 1.62
C ILE A 76 -9.54 -9.87 1.49
N CYS A 77 -9.40 -8.74 2.18
CA CYS A 77 -8.21 -7.89 2.11
C CYS A 77 -7.78 -7.58 0.67
N ASP A 78 -8.75 -7.27 -0.20
CA ASP A 78 -8.49 -7.01 -1.60
C ASP A 78 -7.90 -5.60 -1.80
N PHE A 79 -6.67 -5.53 -2.31
CA PHE A 79 -5.97 -4.28 -2.65
C PHE A 79 -6.77 -3.40 -3.64
N SER A 80 -7.54 -4.00 -4.53
CA SER A 80 -8.37 -3.26 -5.49
C SER A 80 -9.54 -2.52 -4.84
N VAL A 81 -9.98 -2.97 -3.67
CA VAL A 81 -11.03 -2.32 -2.86
C VAL A 81 -10.45 -1.22 -1.97
N SER A 82 -9.32 -1.51 -1.33
CA SER A 82 -8.58 -0.54 -0.54
C SER A 82 -7.08 -0.87 -0.54
N ASN A 83 -6.28 0.12 -0.94
CA ASN A 83 -4.83 -0.03 -0.92
C ASN A 83 -4.25 -0.18 0.51
N LEU A 84 -5.01 0.17 1.55
CA LEU A 84 -4.63 -0.05 2.94
C LEU A 84 -4.57 -1.53 3.32
N HIS A 85 -5.23 -2.42 2.58
CA HIS A 85 -5.23 -3.85 2.88
C HIS A 85 -3.86 -4.54 2.80
N VAL A 86 -2.86 -3.88 2.23
CA VAL A 86 -1.50 -4.45 2.09
C VAL A 86 -0.51 -3.64 2.91
N VAL A 87 0.34 -4.34 3.66
CA VAL A 87 1.50 -3.70 4.30
C VAL A 87 2.41 -3.13 3.20
N GLY A 88 2.64 -1.83 3.23
CA GLY A 88 3.50 -1.16 2.26
C GLY A 88 4.90 -1.81 2.21
N TYR A 89 5.48 -1.94 1.03
CA TYR A 89 6.75 -2.65 0.78
C TYR A 89 6.71 -4.16 1.01
N SER A 90 5.52 -4.78 1.02
CA SER A 90 5.41 -6.24 1.05
C SER A 90 6.10 -6.87 -0.16
N ILE A 91 6.90 -7.90 0.09
CA ILE A 91 7.50 -8.73 -0.95
C ILE A 91 6.41 -9.59 -1.64
N PRO A 92 6.63 -10.04 -2.89
CA PRO A 92 5.68 -10.90 -3.58
C PRO A 92 5.53 -12.25 -2.87
N ILE A 93 4.30 -12.75 -2.81
CA ILE A 93 3.99 -14.05 -2.21
C ILE A 93 2.80 -14.72 -2.89
N ARG A 94 2.89 -16.05 -3.00
CA ARG A 94 1.77 -16.93 -3.40
C ARG A 94 1.84 -18.20 -2.58
N LYS A 95 1.03 -18.30 -1.53
CA LYS A 95 1.02 -19.48 -0.63
C LYS A 95 -0.38 -19.83 -0.17
N THR A 96 -0.55 -21.11 0.25
CA THR A 96 -1.69 -21.53 1.04
C THR A 96 -1.20 -21.82 2.45
N ILE A 97 -1.76 -21.14 3.45
CA ILE A 97 -1.32 -21.16 4.85
C ILE A 97 -2.49 -21.43 5.80
N SER A 98 -2.21 -21.79 7.03
CA SER A 98 -3.23 -21.90 8.08
C SER A 98 -3.64 -20.51 8.59
N LEU A 99 -4.76 -20.44 9.32
CA LEU A 99 -5.16 -19.22 10.02
C LEU A 99 -4.08 -18.76 11.01
N GLU A 100 -3.48 -19.69 11.73
CA GLU A 100 -2.42 -19.39 12.71
C GLU A 100 -1.20 -18.70 12.05
N GLU A 101 -0.78 -19.20 10.89
CA GLU A 101 0.31 -18.59 10.12
C GLU A 101 -0.11 -17.23 9.54
N LEU A 102 -1.35 -17.11 9.05
CA LEU A 102 -1.90 -15.86 8.55
C LEU A 102 -1.93 -14.79 9.64
N GLN A 103 -2.34 -15.12 10.85
CA GLN A 103 -2.44 -14.20 11.99
C GLN A 103 -1.11 -13.49 12.31
N LYS A 104 0.04 -14.13 12.04
CA LYS A 104 1.38 -13.54 12.24
C LYS A 104 1.69 -12.42 11.24
N ASN A 105 1.00 -12.42 10.11
CA ASN A 105 1.17 -11.45 9.02
C ASN A 105 -0.07 -10.55 8.82
N LEU A 106 -1.00 -10.56 9.79
CA LEU A 106 -2.23 -9.80 9.76
C LEU A 106 -2.21 -8.72 10.84
N HIS A 107 -2.47 -7.49 10.43
CA HIS A 107 -2.42 -6.32 11.31
C HIS A 107 -3.79 -5.66 11.42
N SER A 108 -4.17 -5.29 12.64
CA SER A 108 -5.41 -4.59 12.96
C SER A 108 -5.23 -3.68 14.18
N LEU A 109 -6.20 -2.82 14.46
CA LEU A 109 -6.20 -1.88 15.58
C LEU A 109 -7.33 -2.24 16.55
N PRO A 110 -7.05 -2.84 17.72
CA PRO A 110 -8.08 -3.17 18.72
C PRO A 110 -8.88 -1.95 19.21
N ASP A 111 -8.21 -0.79 19.34
CA ASP A 111 -8.81 0.45 19.81
C ASP A 111 -9.64 1.18 18.73
N GLN A 112 -9.50 0.78 17.47
CA GLN A 112 -10.25 1.29 16.32
C GLN A 112 -10.74 0.11 15.47
N PRO A 113 -11.71 -0.67 15.96
CA PRO A 113 -12.00 -2.01 15.44
C PRO A 113 -12.56 -2.04 14.01
N ASP A 114 -13.08 -0.95 13.50
CA ASP A 114 -13.58 -0.81 12.14
C ASP A 114 -12.56 -0.20 11.17
N ALA A 115 -11.43 0.31 11.68
CA ALA A 115 -10.39 0.91 10.87
C ALA A 115 -9.41 -0.12 10.32
N ILE A 116 -8.94 0.08 9.09
CA ILE A 116 -7.83 -0.65 8.49
C ILE A 116 -6.55 0.15 8.77
N PRO A 117 -5.55 -0.41 9.48
CA PRO A 117 -4.32 0.32 9.78
C PRO A 117 -3.47 0.56 8.54
N TYR A 118 -2.71 1.66 8.54
CA TYR A 118 -1.61 1.88 7.62
C TYR A 118 -0.32 1.35 8.24
N ILE A 119 0.29 0.35 7.60
CA ILE A 119 1.57 -0.23 8.02
C ILE A 119 2.52 -0.32 6.82
N THR A 120 3.79 -0.10 7.07
CA THR A 120 4.83 -0.14 6.04
C THR A 120 6.11 -0.83 6.53
N SER A 121 6.97 -1.24 5.58
CA SER A 121 8.23 -1.93 5.84
C SER A 121 9.26 -1.59 4.77
N TYR A 122 10.04 -0.49 4.97
CA TYR A 122 11.00 -0.02 3.96
C TYR A 122 12.25 -0.89 3.83
N TYR A 123 12.76 -1.42 4.95
CA TYR A 123 14.08 -2.06 5.01
C TYR A 123 14.03 -3.54 5.39
N LYS A 124 12.87 -4.04 5.77
CA LYS A 124 12.70 -5.46 6.15
C LYS A 124 11.91 -6.17 5.06
N GLU A 125 12.51 -7.15 4.42
CA GLU A 125 11.82 -8.02 3.48
C GLU A 125 10.78 -8.88 4.22
N ARG A 126 9.54 -8.43 4.22
CA ARG A 126 8.40 -9.11 4.80
C ARG A 126 7.15 -8.87 3.94
N TRP A 127 6.12 -9.65 4.20
CA TRP A 127 4.81 -9.44 3.62
C TRP A 127 3.75 -9.37 4.73
N GLY A 128 2.63 -8.77 4.44
CA GLY A 128 1.52 -8.71 5.39
C GLY A 128 0.27 -8.06 4.80
N PHE A 129 -0.82 -8.26 5.53
CA PHE A 129 -2.09 -7.62 5.22
C PHE A 129 -2.59 -6.83 6.42
N CYS A 130 -3.42 -5.82 6.13
CA CYS A 130 -4.12 -5.02 7.11
C CYS A 130 -5.63 -5.24 6.98
N ILE A 131 -6.30 -5.39 8.10
CA ILE A 131 -7.72 -5.71 8.18
C ILE A 131 -8.36 -5.01 9.39
N ALA A 132 -9.64 -4.69 9.32
CA ALA A 132 -10.37 -4.22 10.49
C ALA A 132 -10.43 -5.30 11.58
N GLU A 133 -10.26 -4.94 12.83
CA GLU A 133 -10.24 -5.88 13.96
C GLU A 133 -11.54 -6.69 14.06
N ASN A 134 -12.68 -6.05 13.76
CA ASN A 134 -13.98 -6.75 13.76
C ASN A 134 -14.03 -7.85 12.69
N GLN A 135 -13.44 -7.63 11.51
CA GLN A 135 -13.34 -8.67 10.48
C GLN A 135 -12.33 -9.75 10.86
N ARG A 136 -11.18 -9.35 11.44
CA ARG A 136 -10.14 -10.28 11.91
C ARG A 136 -10.69 -11.30 12.90
N LYS A 137 -11.51 -10.86 13.86
CA LYS A 137 -12.15 -11.72 14.87
C LYS A 137 -13.12 -12.74 14.27
N GLN A 138 -13.65 -12.49 13.08
CA GLN A 138 -14.61 -13.37 12.40
C GLN A 138 -13.95 -14.45 11.55
N LEU A 139 -12.61 -14.39 11.36
CA LEU A 139 -11.89 -15.39 10.56
C LEU A 139 -12.01 -16.79 11.17
N LYS A 140 -12.34 -17.77 10.33
CA LYS A 140 -12.57 -19.15 10.75
C LYS A 140 -11.31 -20.01 10.58
N PRO A 141 -11.10 -21.05 11.41
CA PRO A 141 -10.05 -22.03 11.16
C PRO A 141 -10.15 -22.61 9.74
N GLY A 142 -9.00 -22.76 9.07
CA GLY A 142 -8.96 -23.28 7.70
C GLY A 142 -7.70 -22.89 6.95
N LYS A 143 -7.74 -23.15 5.63
CA LYS A 143 -6.65 -22.82 4.72
C LYS A 143 -6.96 -21.52 3.96
N TYR A 144 -6.04 -20.60 4.00
CA TYR A 144 -6.12 -19.30 3.33
C TYR A 144 -5.11 -19.24 2.20
N LYS A 145 -5.54 -18.82 1.00
CA LYS A 145 -4.63 -18.58 -0.11
C LYS A 145 -4.23 -17.10 -0.09
N VAL A 146 -2.97 -16.82 0.16
CA VAL A 146 -2.42 -15.45 0.15
C VAL A 146 -1.72 -15.16 -1.16
N PHE A 147 -1.98 -13.98 -1.71
CA PHE A 147 -1.40 -13.54 -2.97
C PHE A 147 -1.03 -12.06 -2.89
N ILE A 148 0.24 -11.75 -3.21
CA ILE A 148 0.74 -10.39 -3.42
C ILE A 148 1.60 -10.44 -4.69
N ASP A 149 1.25 -9.63 -5.67
CA ASP A 149 2.04 -9.38 -6.88
C ASP A 149 2.66 -7.99 -6.76
N SER A 150 3.87 -7.95 -6.25
CA SER A 150 4.65 -6.74 -6.04
C SER A 150 6.06 -6.90 -6.56
N GLU A 151 6.76 -5.79 -6.73
CA GLU A 151 8.14 -5.73 -7.18
C GLU A 151 8.94 -4.81 -6.27
N LEU A 152 10.14 -5.24 -5.87
CA LEU A 152 11.15 -4.44 -5.19
C LEU A 152 12.41 -4.44 -6.04
N LYS A 153 12.80 -3.29 -6.56
CA LYS A 153 13.97 -3.14 -7.43
C LYS A 153 14.76 -1.87 -7.12
N HIS A 154 15.99 -1.81 -7.60
CA HIS A 154 16.71 -0.55 -7.65
C HIS A 154 15.98 0.40 -8.61
N GLY A 155 15.79 1.63 -8.17
CA GLY A 155 15.08 2.66 -8.89
C GLY A 155 15.36 4.02 -8.24
N SER A 156 14.33 4.83 -8.00
CA SER A 156 14.51 6.14 -7.40
C SER A 156 13.37 6.49 -6.42
N LEU A 157 13.70 7.36 -5.48
CA LEU A 157 12.73 8.18 -4.76
C LEU A 157 12.49 9.42 -5.60
N THR A 158 11.23 9.69 -5.88
CA THR A 158 10.80 10.88 -6.62
C THR A 158 10.17 11.87 -5.64
N TYR A 159 10.50 13.16 -5.75
CA TYR A 159 9.82 14.22 -5.01
C TYR A 159 9.66 15.48 -5.88
N GLY A 160 8.78 16.36 -5.46
CA GLY A 160 8.50 17.61 -6.15
C GLY A 160 8.15 18.75 -5.20
#